data_c73b571d679a30955e03b3343dcd49a9
#
_entry.id   c73b571d679a30955e03b3343dcd49a9
#
_cell.length_a   1.000
_cell.length_b   1.000
_cell.length_c   1.000
_cell.angle_alpha   90.00
_cell.angle_beta   90.00
_cell.angle_gamma   90.00
#
_symmetry.space_group_name_H-M   'P 1'
#
loop_
_entity.id
_entity.type
_entity.pdbx_description
1 polymer ?
#
loop_
_entity_poly.entity_id
_entity_poly.type
_entity_poly.pdbx_seq_one_letter_code
_entity_poly.pdbx_strand_id
1 'polypeptide(L)'
;MKMGKTKKRNVIVGQSGGPTAAINSSLAGVFRTAKDRGYAKVYGMIHGIQGFMEGRYVDLSEHIQSGLDAELLKRTPSAYLGSCRYKLPNINEDKALYEKIFKMLDELEIDCFIYIGGNDSMDTIKKLSDYAIISGSEIRFVGCPKTIDNDLALTDHTPGYGSAAKYIGTSVKEIIRDGWSLETAHGQVVIVEIMGRNAGWLTGASVLAKGEDCDGPDAIYLPEIPFDIKAFVDKCKQLLKTKQSIVMCVSEGIRTAEGKYVSEMTDGVEYVDAFGHKQLTGTATYLSTVVAKEIGCKTRAIELSTLQRAASHCASRIDILEAYEVGGAAMKAADEGDSGKMVVFKRISDDPYQAGTEVKDVHKIANDERLVPREWITKEGTYVTSEFVTYVRPLIQGDVSPIMVDGIPRHLYVKGFQELL
;
A
#
# COMPACT_ATOMS: atom_id res chain seq x y z
N MET A 1 47.43 -13.44 2.90
CA MET A 1 46.41 -14.48 3.03
C MET A 1 45.15 -13.95 2.36
N LYS A 2 44.76 -14.40 1.16
CA LYS A 2 43.49 -14.07 0.57
C LYS A 2 42.41 -14.80 1.40
N MET A 3 41.64 -14.05 2.20
CA MET A 3 40.43 -14.61 2.78
C MET A 3 39.56 -15.12 1.63
N GLY A 4 39.37 -16.43 1.57
CA GLY A 4 38.47 -17.05 0.61
C GLY A 4 37.09 -16.41 0.78
N LYS A 5 36.51 -15.85 -0.29
CA LYS A 5 35.13 -15.40 -0.30
C LYS A 5 34.29 -16.63 0.08
N THR A 6 33.70 -16.61 1.28
CA THR A 6 32.67 -17.59 1.66
C THR A 6 31.63 -17.58 0.55
N LYS A 7 31.30 -18.77 0.03
CA LYS A 7 30.30 -18.91 -1.03
C LYS A 7 28.96 -18.40 -0.48
N LYS A 8 28.39 -17.37 -1.09
CA LYS A 8 27.04 -16.88 -0.72
C LYS A 8 26.03 -18.01 -0.95
N ARG A 9 25.19 -18.24 0.04
CA ARG A 9 24.15 -19.27 0.00
C ARG A 9 22.93 -18.76 -0.76
N ASN A 10 21.78 -18.69 -0.14
CA ASN A 10 20.52 -18.36 -0.80
C ASN A 10 19.82 -17.18 -0.12
N VAL A 11 18.89 -16.60 -0.84
CA VAL A 11 17.99 -15.54 -0.35
C VAL A 11 16.56 -16.07 -0.35
N ILE A 12 15.75 -15.65 0.61
CA ILE A 12 14.31 -15.86 0.57
C ILE A 12 13.58 -14.52 0.69
N VAL A 13 12.53 -14.32 -0.11
CA VAL A 13 11.71 -13.10 -0.11
C VAL A 13 10.23 -13.45 -0.02
N GLY A 14 9.49 -12.71 0.80
CA GLY A 14 8.04 -12.85 0.93
C GLY A 14 7.30 -11.52 0.74
N GLN A 15 6.03 -11.61 0.37
CA GLN A 15 5.09 -10.51 0.22
C GLN A 15 3.98 -10.67 1.25
N SER A 16 3.58 -9.57 1.92
CA SER A 16 2.63 -9.62 3.03
C SER A 16 1.71 -8.39 3.08
N GLY A 17 0.52 -8.58 3.66
CA GLY A 17 -0.50 -7.54 3.81
C GLY A 17 -1.27 -7.24 2.51
N GLY A 18 -1.89 -6.08 2.42
CA GLY A 18 -2.66 -5.67 1.24
C GLY A 18 -1.78 -5.59 -0.01
N PRO A 19 -2.24 -6.14 -1.16
CA PRO A 19 -1.49 -6.03 -2.41
C PRO A 19 -1.51 -4.59 -2.97
N THR A 20 -0.56 -4.27 -3.86
CA THR A 20 -0.48 -2.96 -4.54
C THR A 20 -0.08 -3.10 -6.00
N ALA A 21 -0.19 -2.02 -6.78
CA ALA A 21 0.34 -2.00 -8.15
C ALA A 21 1.89 -2.03 -8.20
N ALA A 22 2.58 -1.67 -7.11
CA ALA A 22 4.04 -1.53 -7.06
C ALA A 22 4.77 -2.66 -6.34
N ILE A 23 4.09 -3.51 -5.57
CA ILE A 23 4.74 -4.51 -4.70
C ILE A 23 5.65 -5.49 -5.47
N ASN A 24 5.29 -5.82 -6.69
CA ASN A 24 6.09 -6.73 -7.54
C ASN A 24 7.32 -6.04 -8.13
N SER A 25 7.32 -4.71 -8.23
CA SER A 25 8.52 -3.96 -8.60
C SER A 25 9.58 -4.06 -7.49
N SER A 26 9.17 -4.00 -6.20
CA SER A 26 10.07 -4.27 -5.08
C SER A 26 10.63 -5.70 -5.13
N LEU A 27 9.78 -6.70 -5.41
CA LEU A 27 10.23 -8.09 -5.60
C LEU A 27 11.26 -8.22 -6.72
N ALA A 28 11.03 -7.55 -7.87
CA ALA A 28 11.97 -7.54 -8.99
C ALA A 28 13.33 -6.90 -8.59
N GLY A 29 13.30 -5.85 -7.78
CA GLY A 29 14.49 -5.20 -7.22
C GLY A 29 15.30 -6.13 -6.31
N VAL A 30 14.63 -6.83 -5.39
CA VAL A 30 15.25 -7.86 -4.53
C VAL A 30 15.89 -8.96 -5.39
N PHE A 31 15.13 -9.53 -6.31
CA PHE A 31 15.59 -10.63 -7.16
C PHE A 31 16.83 -10.22 -7.98
N ARG A 32 16.75 -9.08 -8.67
CA ARG A 32 17.87 -8.60 -9.50
C ARG A 32 19.12 -8.35 -8.68
N THR A 33 19.00 -7.63 -7.57
CA THR A 33 20.14 -7.31 -6.70
C THR A 33 20.77 -8.58 -6.11
N ALA A 34 19.98 -9.57 -5.69
CA ALA A 34 20.49 -10.85 -5.21
C ALA A 34 21.31 -11.58 -6.29
N LYS A 35 20.81 -11.63 -7.54
CA LYS A 35 21.56 -12.24 -8.66
C LYS A 35 22.84 -11.48 -8.98
N ASP A 36 22.81 -10.14 -9.01
CA ASP A 36 23.99 -9.30 -9.28
C ASP A 36 25.04 -9.43 -8.16
N ARG A 37 24.62 -9.69 -6.92
CA ARG A 37 25.47 -9.97 -5.76
C ARG A 37 25.99 -11.40 -5.70
N GLY A 38 25.59 -12.28 -6.62
CA GLY A 38 26.09 -13.64 -6.78
C GLY A 38 25.48 -14.68 -5.84
N TYR A 39 24.27 -14.44 -5.33
CA TYR A 39 23.51 -15.46 -4.61
C TYR A 39 23.10 -16.61 -5.54
N ALA A 40 23.17 -17.84 -5.06
CA ALA A 40 22.91 -19.03 -5.86
C ALA A 40 21.43 -19.13 -6.25
N LYS A 41 20.55 -19.06 -5.26
CA LYS A 41 19.11 -19.12 -5.43
C LYS A 41 18.42 -17.95 -4.74
N VAL A 42 17.25 -17.58 -5.29
CA VAL A 42 16.33 -16.62 -4.70
C VAL A 42 14.98 -17.29 -4.59
N TYR A 43 14.62 -17.69 -3.37
CA TYR A 43 13.34 -18.31 -3.10
C TYR A 43 12.25 -17.25 -2.88
N GLY A 44 11.04 -17.50 -3.40
CA GLY A 44 9.84 -16.73 -3.13
C GLY A 44 8.88 -17.51 -2.25
N MET A 45 8.44 -16.93 -1.12
CA MET A 45 7.44 -17.53 -0.23
C MET A 45 6.05 -17.40 -0.86
N ILE A 46 5.39 -18.51 -1.15
CA ILE A 46 4.00 -18.49 -1.60
C ILE A 46 3.08 -18.19 -0.41
N HIS A 47 2.31 -17.11 -0.48
CA HIS A 47 1.49 -16.57 0.62
C HIS A 47 2.29 -16.22 1.89
N GLY A 48 3.46 -15.58 1.68
CA GLY A 48 4.28 -15.02 2.75
C GLY A 48 4.74 -16.03 3.78
N ILE A 49 4.93 -15.57 5.03
CA ILE A 49 5.43 -16.42 6.12
C ILE A 49 4.49 -17.60 6.44
N GLN A 50 3.18 -17.43 6.29
CA GLN A 50 2.21 -18.49 6.53
C GLN A 50 2.43 -19.67 5.59
N GLY A 51 2.48 -19.41 4.28
CA GLY A 51 2.73 -20.46 3.30
C GLY A 51 4.14 -21.05 3.41
N PHE A 52 5.13 -20.23 3.78
CA PHE A 52 6.48 -20.74 4.05
C PHE A 52 6.49 -21.79 5.18
N MET A 53 5.81 -21.54 6.28
CA MET A 53 5.68 -22.50 7.39
C MET A 53 4.98 -23.81 6.96
N GLU A 54 4.21 -23.78 5.89
CA GLU A 54 3.55 -24.95 5.29
C GLU A 54 4.41 -25.60 4.18
N GLY A 55 5.63 -25.12 3.95
CA GLY A 55 6.56 -25.65 2.95
C GLY A 55 6.32 -25.12 1.53
N ARG A 56 5.53 -24.04 1.37
CA ARG A 56 5.19 -23.47 0.06
C ARG A 56 6.14 -22.35 -0.32
N TYR A 57 7.06 -22.63 -1.21
CA TYR A 57 8.00 -21.67 -1.82
C TYR A 57 8.44 -22.13 -3.20
N VAL A 58 8.97 -21.21 -4.00
CA VAL A 58 9.45 -21.44 -5.36
C VAL A 58 10.85 -20.84 -5.54
N ASP A 59 11.66 -21.40 -6.45
CA ASP A 59 12.88 -20.74 -6.93
C ASP A 59 12.50 -19.71 -8.00
N LEU A 60 12.64 -18.44 -7.70
CA LEU A 60 12.28 -17.35 -8.63
C LEU A 60 13.11 -17.38 -9.91
N SER A 61 14.29 -18.01 -9.92
CA SER A 61 15.11 -18.14 -11.12
C SER A 61 14.46 -19.05 -12.18
N GLU A 62 13.53 -19.92 -11.78
CA GLU A 62 12.77 -20.76 -12.70
C GLU A 62 11.57 -20.02 -13.32
N HIS A 63 11.15 -18.91 -12.74
CA HIS A 63 9.99 -18.12 -13.15
C HIS A 63 10.34 -16.80 -13.83
N ILE A 64 11.50 -16.20 -13.45
CA ILE A 64 12.00 -14.94 -13.99
C ILE A 64 13.27 -15.25 -14.78
N GLN A 65 13.10 -15.69 -16.03
CA GLN A 65 14.19 -16.20 -16.87
C GLN A 65 14.73 -15.17 -17.87
N SER A 66 13.98 -14.11 -18.12
CA SER A 66 14.34 -13.09 -19.13
C SER A 66 14.12 -11.66 -18.61
N GLY A 67 14.70 -10.70 -19.31
CA GLY A 67 14.43 -9.28 -19.07
C GLY A 67 12.96 -8.92 -19.30
N LEU A 68 12.26 -9.61 -20.20
CA LEU A 68 10.83 -9.44 -20.40
C LEU A 68 10.02 -9.90 -19.20
N ASP A 69 10.37 -11.04 -18.58
CA ASP A 69 9.69 -11.51 -17.38
C ASP A 69 9.85 -10.52 -16.22
N ALA A 70 11.06 -9.96 -16.07
CA ALA A 70 11.32 -8.93 -15.07
C ALA A 70 10.48 -7.65 -15.33
N GLU A 71 10.34 -7.23 -16.59
CA GLU A 71 9.53 -6.08 -16.95
C GLU A 71 8.01 -6.35 -16.81
N LEU A 72 7.56 -7.57 -17.11
CA LEU A 72 6.19 -8.00 -16.83
C LEU A 72 5.91 -8.02 -15.33
N LEU A 73 6.84 -8.54 -14.52
CA LEU A 73 6.71 -8.59 -13.07
C LEU A 73 6.48 -7.19 -12.49
N LYS A 74 7.29 -6.20 -12.89
CA LYS A 74 7.16 -4.81 -12.42
C LYS A 74 5.78 -4.20 -12.73
N ARG A 75 5.11 -4.64 -13.79
CA ARG A 75 3.83 -4.13 -14.27
C ARG A 75 2.64 -5.00 -13.87
N THR A 76 2.91 -6.16 -13.27
CA THR A 76 1.87 -7.05 -12.76
C THR A 76 1.35 -6.49 -11.45
N PRO A 77 0.04 -6.20 -11.33
CA PRO A 77 -0.56 -5.74 -10.08
C PRO A 77 -0.69 -6.88 -9.08
N SER A 78 -0.97 -6.51 -7.84
CA SER A 78 -1.16 -7.44 -6.73
C SER A 78 0.14 -8.17 -6.34
N ALA A 79 0.07 -9.08 -5.38
CA ALA A 79 1.25 -9.82 -4.92
C ALA A 79 1.48 -11.04 -5.82
N TYR A 80 2.56 -11.05 -6.58
CA TYR A 80 2.93 -12.15 -7.50
C TYR A 80 3.08 -13.50 -6.77
N LEU A 81 3.66 -13.47 -5.57
CA LEU A 81 3.82 -14.66 -4.73
C LEU A 81 2.58 -14.96 -3.87
N GLY A 82 1.50 -14.22 -4.05
CA GLY A 82 0.42 -14.20 -3.07
C GLY A 82 0.82 -13.44 -1.80
N SER A 83 -0.13 -13.24 -0.91
CA SER A 83 0.07 -12.51 0.33
C SER A 83 -0.63 -13.23 1.48
N CYS A 84 -0.23 -12.95 2.72
CA CYS A 84 -0.92 -13.42 3.89
C CYS A 84 -1.18 -12.28 4.89
N ARG A 85 -2.12 -12.51 5.77
CA ARG A 85 -2.38 -11.71 6.97
C ARG A 85 -2.17 -12.60 8.19
N TYR A 86 -0.88 -12.88 8.48
CA TYR A 86 -0.49 -13.73 9.59
C TYR A 86 0.33 -12.94 10.60
N LYS A 87 -0.14 -12.88 11.82
CA LYS A 87 0.56 -12.24 12.94
C LYS A 87 1.38 -13.31 13.67
N LEU A 88 2.70 -13.19 13.57
CA LEU A 88 3.59 -14.10 14.27
C LEU A 88 3.40 -13.92 15.80
N PRO A 89 3.17 -15.00 16.59
CA PRO A 89 3.08 -14.90 18.04
C PRO A 89 4.41 -14.40 18.64
N ASN A 90 4.39 -13.92 19.87
CA ASN A 90 5.63 -13.59 20.56
C ASN A 90 6.46 -14.84 20.85
N ILE A 91 7.78 -14.70 20.93
CA ILE A 91 8.71 -15.81 21.15
C ILE A 91 8.34 -16.64 22.41
N ASN A 92 7.91 -15.95 23.46
CA ASN A 92 7.51 -16.60 24.74
C ASN A 92 6.19 -17.37 24.66
N GLU A 93 5.36 -17.07 23.64
CA GLU A 93 4.06 -17.72 23.43
C GLU A 93 4.22 -19.03 22.63
N ASP A 94 5.10 -19.03 21.62
CA ASP A 94 5.33 -20.22 20.77
C ASP A 94 6.78 -20.27 20.26
N LYS A 95 7.71 -20.67 21.14
CA LYS A 95 9.11 -20.85 20.77
C LYS A 95 9.33 -21.94 19.72
N ALA A 96 8.52 -23.00 19.76
CA ALA A 96 8.62 -24.12 18.83
C ALA A 96 8.36 -23.70 17.38
N LEU A 97 7.48 -22.71 17.15
CA LEU A 97 7.24 -22.14 15.84
C LEU A 97 8.50 -21.47 15.27
N TYR A 98 9.22 -20.70 16.10
CA TYR A 98 10.47 -20.05 15.68
C TYR A 98 11.56 -21.11 15.37
N GLU A 99 11.71 -22.13 16.19
CA GLU A 99 12.64 -23.23 15.94
C GLU A 99 12.32 -23.94 14.61
N LYS A 100 11.04 -24.15 14.30
CA LYS A 100 10.59 -24.70 13.02
C LYS A 100 10.97 -23.78 11.85
N ILE A 101 10.67 -22.48 11.93
CA ILE A 101 10.99 -21.51 10.87
C ILE A 101 12.49 -21.49 10.61
N PHE A 102 13.32 -21.39 11.65
CA PHE A 102 14.76 -21.31 11.50
C PHE A 102 15.35 -22.61 10.96
N LYS A 103 14.83 -23.76 11.39
CA LYS A 103 15.21 -25.05 10.81
C LYS A 103 14.95 -25.10 9.31
N MET A 104 13.78 -24.63 8.83
CA MET A 104 13.47 -24.57 7.42
C MET A 104 14.38 -23.61 6.65
N LEU A 105 14.73 -22.46 7.26
CA LEU A 105 15.67 -21.51 6.66
C LEU A 105 17.08 -22.10 6.54
N ASP A 106 17.53 -22.84 7.54
CA ASP A 106 18.83 -23.54 7.53
C ASP A 106 18.86 -24.66 6.49
N GLU A 107 17.78 -25.46 6.36
CA GLU A 107 17.65 -26.51 5.35
C GLU A 107 17.71 -25.95 3.92
N LEU A 108 17.23 -24.73 3.71
CA LEU A 108 17.31 -24.00 2.42
C LEU A 108 18.61 -23.20 2.27
N GLU A 109 19.53 -23.29 3.24
CA GLU A 109 20.79 -22.54 3.28
C GLU A 109 20.58 -21.01 3.08
N ILE A 110 19.62 -20.40 3.79
CA ILE A 110 19.29 -18.99 3.65
C ILE A 110 20.30 -18.12 4.42
N ASP A 111 20.87 -17.11 3.74
CA ASP A 111 21.68 -16.05 4.35
C ASP A 111 20.86 -14.78 4.62
N CYS A 112 19.90 -14.46 3.75
CA CYS A 112 19.11 -13.24 3.81
C CYS A 112 17.63 -13.54 3.67
N PHE A 113 16.84 -12.97 4.58
CA PHE A 113 15.37 -13.01 4.59
C PHE A 113 14.85 -11.59 4.35
N ILE A 114 14.17 -11.38 3.21
CA ILE A 114 13.59 -10.10 2.87
C ILE A 114 12.06 -10.19 2.94
N TYR A 115 11.42 -9.25 3.64
CA TYR A 115 9.97 -9.26 3.76
C TYR A 115 9.37 -7.93 3.30
N ILE A 116 8.54 -7.99 2.24
CA ILE A 116 7.93 -6.83 1.61
C ILE A 116 6.54 -6.64 2.21
N GLY A 117 6.32 -5.55 2.96
CA GLY A 117 5.04 -5.36 3.60
C GLY A 117 4.89 -4.08 4.43
N GLY A 118 3.76 -3.97 5.13
CA GLY A 118 3.41 -2.87 6.02
C GLY A 118 3.81 -3.12 7.49
N ASN A 119 3.12 -2.44 8.43
CA ASN A 119 3.42 -2.48 9.86
C ASN A 119 3.50 -3.89 10.45
N ASP A 120 2.50 -4.75 10.19
CA ASP A 120 2.52 -6.14 10.70
C ASP A 120 3.67 -6.97 10.12
N SER A 121 4.10 -6.65 8.89
CA SER A 121 5.26 -7.30 8.28
C SER A 121 6.56 -6.86 8.93
N MET A 122 6.64 -5.60 9.38
CA MET A 122 7.78 -5.09 10.13
C MET A 122 7.84 -5.69 11.55
N ASP A 123 6.69 -5.96 12.18
CA ASP A 123 6.61 -6.72 13.42
C ASP A 123 7.14 -8.16 13.23
N THR A 124 6.85 -8.79 12.09
CA THR A 124 7.42 -10.10 11.74
C THR A 124 8.96 -10.04 11.61
N ILE A 125 9.51 -9.05 10.90
CA ILE A 125 10.97 -8.84 10.77
C ILE A 125 11.60 -8.61 12.14
N LYS A 126 11.01 -7.76 12.99
CA LYS A 126 11.44 -7.50 14.36
C LYS A 126 11.57 -8.80 15.14
N LYS A 127 10.47 -9.57 15.21
CA LYS A 127 10.43 -10.83 15.99
C LYS A 127 11.42 -11.87 15.49
N LEU A 128 11.57 -12.03 14.18
CA LEU A 128 12.54 -12.99 13.62
C LEU A 128 13.98 -12.55 13.84
N SER A 129 14.28 -11.26 13.71
CA SER A 129 15.63 -10.75 14.00
C SER A 129 15.99 -10.85 15.48
N ASP A 130 15.04 -10.62 16.38
CA ASP A 130 15.24 -10.80 17.83
C ASP A 130 15.54 -12.28 18.17
N TYR A 131 14.79 -13.19 17.55
CA TYR A 131 15.06 -14.63 17.74
C TYR A 131 16.40 -15.06 17.14
N ALA A 132 16.82 -14.48 16.00
CA ALA A 132 18.16 -14.75 15.44
C ALA A 132 19.28 -14.42 16.43
N ILE A 133 19.19 -13.30 17.13
CA ILE A 133 20.13 -12.91 18.19
C ILE A 133 20.13 -13.94 19.33
N ILE A 134 18.95 -14.35 19.80
CA ILE A 134 18.80 -15.30 20.91
C ILE A 134 19.35 -16.70 20.54
N SER A 135 19.11 -17.14 19.30
CA SER A 135 19.52 -18.47 18.81
C SER A 135 20.97 -18.51 18.29
N GLY A 136 21.63 -17.36 18.14
CA GLY A 136 22.95 -17.25 17.54
C GLY A 136 22.96 -17.48 16.02
N SER A 137 21.83 -17.30 15.34
CA SER A 137 21.72 -17.44 13.89
C SER A 137 22.33 -16.23 13.18
N GLU A 138 23.06 -16.49 12.08
CA GLU A 138 23.67 -15.45 11.24
C GLU A 138 22.76 -14.98 10.09
N ILE A 139 21.54 -15.49 10.00
CA ILE A 139 20.55 -15.07 8.99
C ILE A 139 20.17 -13.61 9.22
N ARG A 140 20.17 -12.82 8.15
CA ARG A 140 19.86 -11.40 8.19
C ARG A 140 18.44 -11.14 7.75
N PHE A 141 17.67 -10.43 8.57
CA PHE A 141 16.27 -10.13 8.40
C PHE A 141 16.09 -8.65 8.09
N VAL A 142 15.64 -8.30 6.87
CA VAL A 142 15.44 -6.91 6.44
C VAL A 142 14.04 -6.70 5.88
N GLY A 143 13.38 -5.66 6.37
CA GLY A 143 12.09 -5.20 5.87
C GLY A 143 12.22 -4.33 4.62
N CYS A 144 11.32 -4.54 3.67
CA CYS A 144 11.13 -3.68 2.51
C CYS A 144 9.72 -3.05 2.62
N PRO A 145 9.61 -1.72 2.68
CA PRO A 145 8.32 -1.06 2.91
C PRO A 145 7.37 -1.26 1.73
N LYS A 146 6.10 -1.41 2.03
CA LYS A 146 5.01 -1.44 1.07
C LYS A 146 3.69 -1.19 1.80
N THR A 147 2.93 -0.22 1.37
CA THR A 147 1.48 -0.06 1.60
C THR A 147 0.95 1.10 0.76
N ILE A 148 -0.31 1.03 0.31
CA ILE A 148 -0.98 2.18 -0.30
C ILE A 148 -1.37 3.24 0.73
N ASP A 149 -1.49 2.85 2.00
CA ASP A 149 -2.00 3.71 3.08
C ASP A 149 -1.01 4.81 3.49
N ASN A 150 0.27 4.67 3.09
CA ASN A 150 1.34 5.64 3.37
C ASN A 150 1.53 5.94 4.88
N ASP A 151 1.24 4.96 5.70
CA ASP A 151 1.12 5.06 7.15
C ASP A 151 2.34 4.52 7.93
N LEU A 152 3.40 4.06 7.25
CA LEU A 152 4.62 3.60 7.93
C LEU A 152 5.41 4.76 8.51
N ALA A 153 5.84 4.61 9.75
CA ALA A 153 6.68 5.59 10.43
C ALA A 153 8.10 5.65 9.84
N LEU A 154 8.78 6.77 10.04
CA LEU A 154 10.18 7.05 9.68
C LEU A 154 10.52 6.98 8.19
N THR A 155 9.58 6.73 7.30
CA THR A 155 9.75 6.85 5.85
C THR A 155 9.00 8.05 5.30
N ASP A 156 9.53 8.72 4.27
CA ASP A 156 8.83 9.83 3.63
C ASP A 156 7.51 9.35 3.00
N HIS A 157 7.54 8.28 2.25
CA HIS A 157 6.38 7.65 1.64
C HIS A 157 6.60 6.13 1.49
N THR A 158 5.58 5.42 1.01
CA THR A 158 5.62 3.97 0.84
C THR A 158 5.31 3.55 -0.58
N PRO A 159 6.04 2.56 -1.15
CA PRO A 159 5.70 2.00 -2.46
C PRO A 159 4.27 1.47 -2.52
N GLY A 160 3.56 1.85 -3.56
CA GLY A 160 2.14 1.59 -3.77
C GLY A 160 1.26 2.83 -3.58
N TYR A 161 1.66 3.76 -2.69
CA TYR A 161 0.92 4.99 -2.44
C TYR A 161 0.86 5.90 -3.68
N GLY A 162 1.99 6.15 -4.34
CA GLY A 162 2.05 7.03 -5.52
C GLY A 162 1.12 6.59 -6.65
N SER A 163 1.09 5.29 -6.95
CA SER A 163 0.20 4.72 -7.96
C SER A 163 -1.27 4.79 -7.55
N ALA A 164 -1.60 4.49 -6.30
CA ALA A 164 -2.97 4.59 -5.78
C ALA A 164 -3.45 6.05 -5.77
N ALA A 165 -2.61 7.00 -5.35
CA ALA A 165 -2.89 8.43 -5.36
C ALA A 165 -3.17 8.96 -6.78
N LYS A 166 -2.37 8.51 -7.77
CA LYS A 166 -2.58 8.83 -9.18
C LYS A 166 -3.93 8.32 -9.70
N TYR A 167 -4.24 7.06 -9.41
CA TYR A 167 -5.53 6.47 -9.77
C TYR A 167 -6.71 7.24 -9.16
N ILE A 168 -6.62 7.57 -7.86
CA ILE A 168 -7.67 8.32 -7.15
C ILE A 168 -7.84 9.70 -7.77
N GLY A 169 -6.76 10.46 -7.95
CA GLY A 169 -6.83 11.79 -8.56
C GLY A 169 -7.43 11.76 -9.97
N THR A 170 -7.03 10.78 -10.79
CA THR A 170 -7.56 10.58 -12.16
C THR A 170 -9.04 10.22 -12.13
N SER A 171 -9.43 9.20 -11.36
CA SER A 171 -10.81 8.73 -11.28
C SER A 171 -11.76 9.78 -10.72
N VAL A 172 -11.34 10.53 -9.69
CA VAL A 172 -12.14 11.62 -9.12
C VAL A 172 -12.33 12.73 -10.15
N LYS A 173 -11.31 13.07 -10.93
CA LYS A 173 -11.41 14.07 -12.01
C LYS A 173 -12.41 13.64 -13.09
N GLU A 174 -12.40 12.38 -13.49
CA GLU A 174 -13.34 11.81 -14.45
C GLU A 174 -14.76 11.77 -13.91
N ILE A 175 -14.96 11.40 -12.63
CA ILE A 175 -16.24 11.42 -11.92
C ILE A 175 -16.82 12.85 -11.89
N ILE A 176 -15.99 13.86 -11.61
CA ILE A 176 -16.40 15.27 -11.63
C ILE A 176 -16.86 15.66 -13.03
N ARG A 177 -16.13 15.25 -14.07
CA ARG A 177 -16.48 15.54 -15.46
C ARG A 177 -17.78 14.85 -15.88
N ASP A 178 -18.00 13.60 -15.49
CA ASP A 178 -19.26 12.87 -15.73
C ASP A 178 -20.43 13.59 -15.04
N GLY A 179 -20.29 13.93 -13.76
CA GLY A 179 -21.32 14.64 -12.99
C GLY A 179 -21.66 16.01 -13.59
N TRP A 180 -20.67 16.75 -14.06
CA TRP A 180 -20.85 18.05 -14.71
C TRP A 180 -21.61 17.95 -16.04
N SER A 181 -21.48 16.83 -16.76
CA SER A 181 -22.13 16.62 -18.06
C SER A 181 -23.65 16.35 -17.94
N LEU A 182 -24.15 16.11 -16.73
CA LEU A 182 -25.54 15.74 -16.48
C LEU A 182 -26.36 16.92 -15.95
N GLU A 183 -27.45 17.25 -16.63
CA GLU A 183 -28.46 18.18 -16.11
C GLU A 183 -29.38 17.43 -15.14
N THR A 184 -29.62 18.00 -13.96
CA THR A 184 -30.49 17.42 -12.94
C THR A 184 -31.39 18.50 -12.33
N ALA A 185 -32.73 18.26 -12.30
CA ALA A 185 -33.71 19.23 -11.83
C ALA A 185 -33.52 19.67 -10.36
N HIS A 186 -32.94 18.80 -9.52
CA HIS A 186 -32.79 19.06 -8.08
C HIS A 186 -31.32 18.96 -7.60
N GLY A 187 -30.37 18.96 -8.52
CA GLY A 187 -28.97 18.76 -8.22
C GLY A 187 -28.60 17.30 -7.97
N GLN A 188 -27.27 17.04 -7.93
CA GLN A 188 -26.72 15.72 -7.69
C GLN A 188 -25.57 15.79 -6.67
N VAL A 189 -25.54 14.84 -5.76
CA VAL A 189 -24.40 14.62 -4.84
C VAL A 189 -23.78 13.26 -5.14
N VAL A 190 -22.50 13.27 -5.52
CA VAL A 190 -21.69 12.08 -5.70
C VAL A 190 -20.76 11.96 -4.49
N ILE A 191 -20.80 10.83 -3.81
CA ILE A 191 -19.94 10.55 -2.66
C ILE A 191 -18.98 9.44 -3.05
N VAL A 192 -17.68 9.74 -3.03
CA VAL A 192 -16.60 8.81 -3.39
C VAL A 192 -15.92 8.31 -2.13
N GLU A 193 -16.06 7.02 -1.85
CA GLU A 193 -15.39 6.33 -0.75
C GLU A 193 -14.01 5.85 -1.18
N ILE A 194 -13.01 6.20 -0.37
CA ILE A 194 -11.60 5.93 -0.61
C ILE A 194 -11.04 5.17 0.58
N MET A 195 -10.16 4.19 0.35
CA MET A 195 -9.46 3.45 1.39
C MET A 195 -8.64 4.36 2.30
N GLY A 196 -8.45 3.95 3.53
CA GLY A 196 -7.70 4.67 4.55
C GLY A 196 -8.40 4.60 5.90
N ARG A 197 -8.20 3.49 6.65
CA ARG A 197 -8.89 3.25 7.92
C ARG A 197 -8.54 4.28 8.97
N ASN A 198 -7.25 4.53 9.18
CA ASN A 198 -6.74 5.40 10.25
C ASN A 198 -6.06 6.64 9.70
N ALA A 199 -5.46 6.54 8.50
CA ALA A 199 -4.70 7.61 7.86
C ALA A 199 -5.35 8.05 6.54
N GLY A 200 -5.53 9.34 6.37
CA GLY A 200 -6.24 9.96 5.25
C GLY A 200 -5.41 10.24 4.00
N TRP A 201 -4.21 9.69 3.87
CA TRP A 201 -3.31 9.96 2.76
C TRP A 201 -3.92 9.71 1.38
N LEU A 202 -4.63 8.59 1.21
CA LEU A 202 -5.30 8.25 -0.05
C LEU A 202 -6.48 9.18 -0.32
N THR A 203 -7.30 9.43 0.70
CA THR A 203 -8.47 10.32 0.56
C THR A 203 -8.02 11.75 0.25
N GLY A 204 -6.97 12.22 0.93
CA GLY A 204 -6.35 13.52 0.65
C GLY A 204 -5.86 13.64 -0.80
N ALA A 205 -5.36 12.55 -1.39
CA ALA A 205 -4.87 12.55 -2.77
C ALA A 205 -5.96 12.84 -3.82
N SER A 206 -7.25 12.77 -3.46
CA SER A 206 -8.35 13.21 -4.33
C SER A 206 -8.24 14.68 -4.73
N VAL A 207 -7.53 15.52 -3.95
CA VAL A 207 -7.22 16.92 -4.29
C VAL A 207 -6.47 17.05 -5.61
N LEU A 208 -5.74 16.02 -6.04
CA LEU A 208 -4.97 16.00 -7.29
C LEU A 208 -5.86 16.09 -8.54
N ALA A 209 -7.18 15.83 -8.42
CA ALA A 209 -8.15 16.08 -9.48
C ALA A 209 -8.22 17.56 -9.87
N LYS A 210 -7.82 18.49 -8.95
CA LYS A 210 -7.79 19.93 -9.21
C LYS A 210 -6.68 20.30 -10.17
N GLY A 211 -7.05 21.10 -11.18
CA GLY A 211 -6.15 21.63 -12.20
C GLY A 211 -6.78 22.84 -12.90
N GLU A 212 -6.18 23.29 -13.98
CA GLU A 212 -6.70 24.41 -14.77
C GLU A 212 -8.09 24.14 -15.38
N ASP A 213 -8.39 22.87 -15.62
CA ASP A 213 -9.59 22.36 -16.28
C ASP A 213 -10.60 21.71 -15.33
N CYS A 214 -10.33 21.71 -14.02
CA CYS A 214 -11.17 21.07 -13.00
C CYS A 214 -10.96 21.73 -11.63
N ASP A 215 -12.06 22.11 -10.96
CA ASP A 215 -12.01 22.69 -9.60
C ASP A 215 -11.61 21.70 -8.51
N GLY A 216 -11.60 20.39 -8.83
CA GLY A 216 -11.39 19.32 -7.88
C GLY A 216 -12.67 18.95 -7.11
N PRO A 217 -12.56 18.02 -6.13
CA PRO A 217 -13.70 17.68 -5.28
C PRO A 217 -14.16 18.87 -4.43
N ASP A 218 -15.44 18.91 -4.10
CA ASP A 218 -16.05 20.00 -3.34
C ASP A 218 -15.73 19.93 -1.84
N ALA A 219 -15.47 18.73 -1.33
CA ALA A 219 -14.95 18.50 0.01
C ALA A 219 -14.20 17.17 0.10
N ILE A 220 -13.28 17.10 1.06
CA ILE A 220 -12.45 15.92 1.36
C ILE A 220 -12.47 15.70 2.88
N TYR A 221 -12.95 14.54 3.32
CA TYR A 221 -13.09 14.20 4.73
C TYR A 221 -12.13 13.08 5.10
N LEU A 222 -11.18 13.39 5.97
CA LEU A 222 -10.11 12.48 6.42
C LEU A 222 -10.45 11.84 7.77
N PRO A 223 -9.96 10.65 8.09
CA PRO A 223 -10.23 9.96 9.35
C PRO A 223 -9.58 10.64 10.56
N GLU A 224 -8.59 11.52 10.35
CA GLU A 224 -7.92 12.32 11.39
C GLU A 224 -8.83 13.36 12.04
N ILE A 225 -9.96 13.69 11.42
CA ILE A 225 -10.90 14.70 11.91
C ILE A 225 -12.23 14.04 12.25
N PRO A 226 -12.77 14.28 13.46
CA PRO A 226 -14.12 13.81 13.81
C PRO A 226 -15.15 14.27 12.79
N PHE A 227 -15.97 13.34 12.32
CA PHE A 227 -16.95 13.57 11.27
C PHE A 227 -18.34 13.90 11.86
N ASP A 228 -18.94 15.00 11.40
CA ASP A 228 -20.29 15.42 11.75
C ASP A 228 -21.22 15.25 10.54
N ILE A 229 -22.17 14.30 10.64
CA ILE A 229 -23.11 13.96 9.59
C ILE A 229 -24.03 15.17 9.26
N LYS A 230 -24.46 15.91 10.27
CA LYS A 230 -25.32 17.07 10.08
C LYS A 230 -24.57 18.18 9.34
N ALA A 231 -23.36 18.50 9.77
CA ALA A 231 -22.51 19.48 9.09
C ALA A 231 -22.21 19.06 7.64
N PHE A 232 -22.02 17.77 7.37
CA PHE A 232 -21.86 17.23 6.02
C PHE A 232 -23.09 17.49 5.14
N VAL A 233 -24.29 17.18 5.65
CA VAL A 233 -25.56 17.43 4.92
C VAL A 233 -25.78 18.93 4.69
N ASP A 234 -25.52 19.77 5.68
CA ASP A 234 -25.64 21.23 5.56
C ASP A 234 -24.65 21.79 4.53
N LYS A 235 -23.42 21.26 4.47
CA LYS A 235 -22.44 21.57 3.42
C LYS A 235 -22.94 21.20 2.03
N CYS A 236 -23.53 20.01 1.86
CA CYS A 236 -24.16 19.62 0.60
C CYS A 236 -25.27 20.58 0.19
N LYS A 237 -26.19 20.93 1.12
CA LYS A 237 -27.26 21.91 0.88
C LYS A 237 -26.72 23.28 0.44
N GLN A 238 -25.64 23.73 1.06
CA GLN A 238 -25.00 25.00 0.72
C GLN A 238 -24.40 24.99 -0.70
N LEU A 239 -23.65 23.93 -1.04
CA LEU A 239 -23.01 23.80 -2.35
C LEU A 239 -24.02 23.67 -3.49
N LEU A 240 -25.10 22.93 -3.30
CA LEU A 240 -26.17 22.75 -4.30
C LEU A 240 -26.96 24.05 -4.61
N LYS A 241 -26.78 25.13 -3.82
CA LYS A 241 -27.36 26.45 -4.18
C LYS A 241 -26.68 27.08 -5.40
N THR A 242 -25.42 26.70 -5.68
CA THR A 242 -24.61 27.30 -6.74
C THR A 242 -24.07 26.28 -7.75
N LYS A 243 -24.17 24.99 -7.46
CA LYS A 243 -23.66 23.91 -8.31
C LYS A 243 -24.76 22.88 -8.55
N GLN A 244 -24.87 22.37 -9.76
CA GLN A 244 -25.83 21.31 -10.10
C GLN A 244 -25.30 19.91 -9.72
N SER A 245 -23.99 19.72 -9.72
CA SER A 245 -23.34 18.47 -9.31
C SER A 245 -22.20 18.78 -8.38
N ILE A 246 -22.13 18.07 -7.26
CA ILE A 246 -21.05 18.17 -6.28
C ILE A 246 -20.45 16.79 -6.01
N VAL A 247 -19.14 16.75 -5.79
CA VAL A 247 -18.38 15.52 -5.50
C VAL A 247 -17.72 15.64 -4.13
N MET A 248 -18.11 14.76 -3.22
CA MET A 248 -17.62 14.68 -1.85
C MET A 248 -16.75 13.43 -1.70
N CYS A 249 -15.45 13.59 -1.40
CA CYS A 249 -14.55 12.48 -1.14
C CYS A 249 -14.48 12.18 0.36
N VAL A 250 -14.70 10.93 0.74
CA VAL A 250 -14.71 10.49 2.13
C VAL A 250 -13.80 9.28 2.32
N SER A 251 -13.07 9.24 3.43
CA SER A 251 -12.38 8.02 3.81
C SER A 251 -13.36 6.97 4.34
N GLU A 252 -13.11 5.69 4.04
CA GLU A 252 -13.84 4.57 4.65
C GLU A 252 -13.77 4.58 6.18
N GLY A 253 -12.70 5.19 6.72
CA GLY A 253 -12.36 5.22 8.13
C GLY A 253 -12.86 6.43 8.92
N ILE A 254 -13.70 7.31 8.35
CA ILE A 254 -14.24 8.46 9.07
C ILE A 254 -15.10 8.01 10.27
N ARG A 255 -14.94 8.73 11.39
CA ARG A 255 -15.59 8.42 12.67
C ARG A 255 -16.29 9.64 13.23
N THR A 256 -17.40 9.41 13.95
CA THR A 256 -18.04 10.47 14.74
C THR A 256 -17.15 10.90 15.91
N ALA A 257 -17.52 11.97 16.59
CA ALA A 257 -16.82 12.44 17.78
C ALA A 257 -16.77 11.39 18.90
N GLU A 258 -17.73 10.47 18.94
CA GLU A 258 -17.81 9.35 19.87
C GLU A 258 -16.92 8.16 19.44
N GLY A 259 -16.23 8.27 18.30
CA GLY A 259 -15.31 7.24 17.79
C GLY A 259 -15.97 6.12 16.99
N LYS A 260 -17.27 6.18 16.71
CA LYS A 260 -17.99 5.18 15.92
C LYS A 260 -17.74 5.40 14.42
N TYR A 261 -17.38 4.34 13.69
CA TYR A 261 -17.26 4.43 12.23
C TYR A 261 -18.61 4.72 11.57
N VAL A 262 -18.59 5.58 10.55
CA VAL A 262 -19.79 5.90 9.78
C VAL A 262 -20.28 4.67 9.00
N SER A 263 -19.38 3.81 8.54
CA SER A 263 -19.69 2.52 7.91
C SER A 263 -20.47 1.57 8.82
N GLU A 264 -20.29 1.63 10.15
CA GLU A 264 -21.02 0.80 11.12
C GLU A 264 -22.48 1.27 11.36
N MET A 265 -22.88 2.37 10.73
CA MET A 265 -24.26 2.87 10.78
C MET A 265 -25.13 2.24 9.69
N THR A 266 -24.57 1.42 8.82
CA THR A 266 -25.29 0.60 7.85
C THR A 266 -25.68 -0.74 8.45
N ASP A 267 -26.81 -1.31 8.06
CA ASP A 267 -27.22 -2.68 8.44
C ASP A 267 -26.44 -3.70 7.57
N GLY A 268 -25.15 -3.89 7.86
CA GLY A 268 -24.26 -4.78 7.11
C GLY A 268 -23.70 -5.93 7.96
N VAL A 269 -23.23 -6.99 7.27
CA VAL A 269 -22.52 -8.10 7.91
C VAL A 269 -21.08 -7.65 8.22
N GLU A 270 -20.69 -7.71 9.50
CA GLU A 270 -19.32 -7.42 9.91
C GLU A 270 -18.39 -8.59 9.52
N TYR A 271 -17.36 -8.30 8.73
CA TYR A 271 -16.26 -9.19 8.48
C TYR A 271 -15.00 -8.67 9.17
N VAL A 272 -14.34 -9.55 9.93
CA VAL A 272 -13.08 -9.24 10.63
C VAL A 272 -11.98 -10.12 10.04
N ASP A 273 -10.87 -9.51 9.63
CA ASP A 273 -9.74 -10.23 9.06
C ASP A 273 -8.86 -10.89 10.14
N ALA A 274 -7.86 -11.68 9.72
CA ALA A 274 -6.95 -12.39 10.63
C ALA A 274 -6.07 -11.48 11.51
N PHE A 275 -5.98 -10.18 11.21
CA PHE A 275 -5.32 -9.18 12.05
C PHE A 275 -6.28 -8.53 13.07
N GLY A 276 -7.56 -8.92 13.06
CA GLY A 276 -8.60 -8.30 13.89
C GLY A 276 -9.17 -7.01 13.32
N HIS A 277 -8.92 -6.72 12.05
CA HIS A 277 -9.44 -5.52 11.41
C HIS A 277 -10.82 -5.78 10.82
N LYS A 278 -11.80 -4.96 11.20
CA LYS A 278 -13.11 -4.95 10.53
C LYS A 278 -12.96 -4.47 9.09
N GLN A 279 -13.66 -5.10 8.17
CA GLN A 279 -13.78 -4.58 6.81
C GLN A 279 -14.69 -3.36 6.85
N LEU A 280 -14.15 -2.18 6.54
CA LEU A 280 -14.90 -0.93 6.47
C LEU A 280 -15.37 -0.74 5.02
N THR A 281 -16.67 -0.78 4.80
CA THR A 281 -17.32 -0.52 3.50
C THR A 281 -18.71 0.04 3.75
N GLY A 282 -19.22 0.85 2.81
CA GLY A 282 -20.57 1.37 2.89
C GLY A 282 -20.72 2.76 3.50
N THR A 283 -19.62 3.43 3.83
CA THR A 283 -19.64 4.84 4.26
C THR A 283 -20.31 5.73 3.23
N ALA A 284 -19.93 5.63 1.94
CA ALA A 284 -20.56 6.42 0.87
C ALA A 284 -22.03 6.03 0.67
N THR A 285 -22.36 4.75 0.76
CA THR A 285 -23.73 4.25 0.63
C THR A 285 -24.62 4.77 1.75
N TYR A 286 -24.16 4.75 3.00
CA TYR A 286 -24.86 5.31 4.13
C TYR A 286 -25.09 6.82 3.96
N LEU A 287 -24.03 7.58 3.69
CA LEU A 287 -24.12 9.03 3.52
C LEU A 287 -25.01 9.42 2.33
N SER A 288 -24.98 8.66 1.23
CA SER A 288 -25.85 8.92 0.07
C SER A 288 -27.33 8.74 0.42
N THR A 289 -27.66 7.75 1.26
CA THR A 289 -29.01 7.52 1.76
C THR A 289 -29.47 8.67 2.67
N VAL A 290 -28.60 9.12 3.58
CA VAL A 290 -28.89 10.26 4.45
C VAL A 290 -29.12 11.53 3.63
N VAL A 291 -28.24 11.83 2.66
CA VAL A 291 -28.35 13.01 1.80
C VAL A 291 -29.63 12.96 0.95
N ALA A 292 -29.96 11.82 0.36
CA ALA A 292 -31.17 11.64 -0.42
C ALA A 292 -32.44 11.94 0.42
N LYS A 293 -32.47 11.47 1.66
CA LYS A 293 -33.59 11.67 2.60
C LYS A 293 -33.71 13.15 3.04
N GLU A 294 -32.60 13.80 3.36
CA GLU A 294 -32.54 15.12 3.97
C GLU A 294 -32.62 16.27 2.93
N ILE A 295 -32.27 16.02 1.68
CA ILE A 295 -32.18 17.03 0.62
C ILE A 295 -33.20 16.77 -0.49
N GLY A 296 -33.53 15.52 -0.79
CA GLY A 296 -34.41 15.14 -1.89
C GLY A 296 -33.75 15.27 -3.27
N CYS A 297 -32.40 15.27 -3.34
CA CYS A 297 -31.65 15.34 -4.59
C CYS A 297 -31.22 13.95 -5.06
N LYS A 298 -30.72 13.85 -6.30
CA LYS A 298 -30.10 12.64 -6.80
C LYS A 298 -28.80 12.39 -6.06
N THR A 299 -28.58 11.16 -5.59
CA THR A 299 -27.34 10.75 -4.94
C THR A 299 -26.69 9.59 -5.66
N ARG A 300 -25.36 9.49 -5.55
CA ARG A 300 -24.58 8.36 -6.06
C ARG A 300 -23.45 8.06 -5.09
N ALA A 301 -23.37 6.82 -4.63
CA ALA A 301 -22.23 6.30 -3.90
C ALA A 301 -21.28 5.59 -4.86
N ILE A 302 -19.99 5.87 -4.76
CA ILE A 302 -18.93 5.22 -5.55
C ILE A 302 -17.87 4.76 -4.57
N GLU A 303 -17.69 3.46 -4.46
CA GLU A 303 -16.64 2.85 -3.66
C GLU A 303 -15.50 2.44 -4.59
N LEU A 304 -14.31 3.06 -4.46
CA LEU A 304 -13.15 2.70 -5.27
C LEU A 304 -12.58 1.32 -4.91
N SER A 305 -12.77 0.88 -3.66
CA SER A 305 -12.48 -0.46 -3.17
C SER A 305 -11.12 -1.00 -3.68
N THR A 306 -11.04 -2.25 -4.10
CA THR A 306 -9.79 -2.89 -4.57
C THR A 306 -9.22 -2.27 -5.85
N LEU A 307 -10.02 -1.55 -6.65
CA LEU A 307 -9.55 -0.93 -7.89
C LEU A 307 -8.39 0.04 -7.64
N GLN A 308 -8.46 0.84 -6.57
CA GLN A 308 -7.42 1.84 -6.26
C GLN A 308 -6.05 1.24 -5.92
N ARG A 309 -5.97 -0.04 -5.54
CA ARG A 309 -4.70 -0.73 -5.27
C ARG A 309 -4.25 -1.68 -6.38
N ALA A 310 -5.12 -1.99 -7.33
CA ALA A 310 -4.88 -2.96 -8.40
C ALA A 310 -4.72 -2.32 -9.78
N ALA A 311 -4.89 -0.99 -9.91
CA ALA A 311 -4.92 -0.27 -11.17
C ALA A 311 -3.52 -0.08 -11.79
N SER A 312 -2.88 -1.16 -12.23
CA SER A 312 -1.56 -1.10 -12.87
C SER A 312 -1.54 -0.31 -14.19
N HIS A 313 -2.70 -0.16 -14.84
CA HIS A 313 -2.87 0.67 -16.05
C HIS A 313 -2.76 2.18 -15.76
N CYS A 314 -2.85 2.59 -14.50
CA CYS A 314 -2.70 3.97 -14.04
C CYS A 314 -1.53 4.12 -13.05
N ALA A 315 -0.55 3.20 -13.09
CA ALA A 315 0.58 3.26 -12.17
C ALA A 315 1.45 4.49 -12.38
N SER A 316 1.97 5.05 -11.28
CA SER A 316 2.98 6.11 -11.31
C SER A 316 4.34 5.53 -11.66
N ARG A 317 5.04 6.17 -12.61
CA ARG A 317 6.42 5.78 -12.97
C ARG A 317 7.37 5.96 -11.80
N ILE A 318 7.25 7.05 -11.05
CA ILE A 318 8.06 7.31 -9.85
C ILE A 318 7.86 6.17 -8.85
N ASP A 319 6.61 5.84 -8.50
CA ASP A 319 6.30 4.78 -7.53
C ASP A 319 6.86 3.41 -7.95
N ILE A 320 6.74 3.05 -9.24
CA ILE A 320 7.27 1.78 -9.77
C ILE A 320 8.80 1.74 -9.73
N LEU A 321 9.48 2.84 -10.06
CA LEU A 321 10.95 2.94 -10.02
C LEU A 321 11.46 2.91 -8.58
N GLU A 322 10.87 3.68 -7.70
CA GLU A 322 11.24 3.73 -6.28
C GLU A 322 10.95 2.40 -5.58
N ALA A 323 9.84 1.72 -5.93
CA ALA A 323 9.58 0.35 -5.45
C ALA A 323 10.70 -0.62 -5.86
N TYR A 324 11.20 -0.52 -7.09
CA TYR A 324 12.33 -1.33 -7.55
C TYR A 324 13.61 -1.01 -6.77
N GLU A 325 13.90 0.27 -6.59
CA GLU A 325 15.09 0.74 -5.87
C GLU A 325 15.08 0.30 -4.41
N VAL A 326 13.95 0.45 -3.70
CA VAL A 326 13.86 0.07 -2.28
C VAL A 326 13.96 -1.44 -2.09
N GLY A 327 13.45 -2.24 -3.03
CA GLY A 327 13.65 -3.69 -3.04
C GLY A 327 15.11 -4.06 -3.19
N GLY A 328 15.82 -3.41 -4.13
CA GLY A 328 17.25 -3.55 -4.32
C GLY A 328 18.07 -3.11 -3.10
N ALA A 329 17.67 -1.99 -2.48
CA ALA A 329 18.31 -1.46 -1.28
C ALA A 329 18.14 -2.40 -0.07
N ALA A 330 16.97 -3.04 0.10
CA ALA A 330 16.74 -4.01 1.15
C ALA A 330 17.63 -5.24 1.00
N MET A 331 17.77 -5.75 -0.22
CA MET A 331 18.67 -6.84 -0.51
C MET A 331 20.14 -6.46 -0.28
N LYS A 332 20.52 -5.25 -0.69
CA LYS A 332 21.88 -4.71 -0.48
C LYS A 332 22.19 -4.57 1.02
N ALA A 333 21.29 -4.01 1.80
CA ALA A 333 21.46 -3.85 3.24
C ALA A 333 21.69 -5.22 3.93
N ALA A 334 20.88 -6.22 3.59
CA ALA A 334 21.05 -7.57 4.11
C ALA A 334 22.42 -8.17 3.69
N ASP A 335 22.85 -8.01 2.42
CA ASP A 335 24.15 -8.50 1.94
C ASP A 335 25.33 -7.83 2.66
N GLU A 336 25.20 -6.57 3.04
CA GLU A 336 26.20 -5.78 3.76
C GLU A 336 26.19 -6.01 5.27
N GLY A 337 25.28 -6.86 5.79
CA GLY A 337 25.25 -7.32 7.17
C GLY A 337 24.17 -6.71 8.06
N ASP A 338 23.32 -5.83 7.52
CA ASP A 338 22.19 -5.30 8.28
C ASP A 338 21.17 -6.39 8.60
N SER A 339 20.66 -6.38 9.84
CA SER A 339 19.56 -7.24 10.32
C SER A 339 18.71 -6.48 11.33
N GLY A 340 17.42 -6.80 11.44
CA GLY A 340 16.48 -6.05 12.28
C GLY A 340 16.25 -4.61 11.80
N LYS A 341 16.36 -4.40 10.48
CA LYS A 341 16.24 -3.09 9.85
C LYS A 341 15.10 -3.08 8.81
N MET A 342 14.57 -1.90 8.53
CA MET A 342 13.76 -1.61 7.35
C MET A 342 14.43 -0.53 6.51
N VAL A 343 14.37 -0.68 5.20
CA VAL A 343 14.73 0.41 4.29
C VAL A 343 13.63 1.45 4.27
N VAL A 344 14.00 2.72 4.27
CA VAL A 344 13.07 3.86 4.26
C VAL A 344 13.46 4.84 3.17
N PHE A 345 12.50 5.58 2.66
CA PHE A 345 12.76 6.74 1.80
C PHE A 345 13.07 7.98 2.62
N LYS A 346 14.04 8.74 2.14
CA LYS A 346 14.34 10.09 2.59
C LYS A 346 14.19 11.04 1.42
N ARG A 347 13.24 11.96 1.51
CA ARG A 347 13.10 13.03 0.53
C ARG A 347 14.27 14.01 0.67
N ILE A 348 14.93 14.28 -0.45
CA ILE A 348 16.10 15.18 -0.53
C ILE A 348 15.66 16.54 -1.04
N SER A 349 14.77 16.57 -2.05
CA SER A 349 14.26 17.78 -2.69
C SER A 349 12.87 17.55 -3.27
N ASP A 350 12.04 18.60 -3.32
CA ASP A 350 10.73 18.59 -3.98
C ASP A 350 10.81 19.06 -5.44
N ASP A 351 11.70 20.01 -5.75
CA ASP A 351 11.87 20.56 -7.10
C ASP A 351 13.36 20.84 -7.40
N PRO A 352 14.00 20.07 -8.29
CA PRO A 352 13.49 18.81 -8.84
C PRO A 352 13.31 17.75 -7.75
N TYR A 353 12.28 16.91 -7.89
CA TYR A 353 12.04 15.84 -6.93
C TYR A 353 13.19 14.83 -6.90
N GLN A 354 13.67 14.56 -5.70
CA GLN A 354 14.70 13.56 -5.43
C GLN A 354 14.43 12.87 -4.11
N ALA A 355 14.52 11.56 -4.11
CA ALA A 355 14.49 10.73 -2.92
C ALA A 355 15.70 9.76 -2.91
N GLY A 356 16.12 9.38 -1.73
CA GLY A 356 17.15 8.37 -1.52
C GLY A 356 16.67 7.34 -0.51
N THR A 357 17.46 6.28 -0.30
CA THR A 357 17.14 5.23 0.66
C THR A 357 18.11 5.25 1.83
N GLU A 358 17.59 5.00 3.03
CA GLU A 358 18.32 4.77 4.27
C GLU A 358 17.83 3.49 4.94
N VAL A 359 18.55 2.97 5.93
CA VAL A 359 18.09 1.90 6.80
C VAL A 359 17.76 2.43 8.19
N LYS A 360 16.65 1.97 8.76
CA LYS A 360 16.22 2.34 10.12
C LYS A 360 15.95 1.08 10.93
N ASP A 361 16.08 1.21 12.25
CA ASP A 361 15.78 0.14 13.18
C ASP A 361 14.27 -0.20 13.14
N VAL A 362 13.97 -1.46 12.85
CA VAL A 362 12.58 -1.93 12.71
C VAL A 362 11.79 -1.80 14.01
N HIS A 363 12.45 -1.81 15.18
CA HIS A 363 11.80 -1.63 16.49
C HIS A 363 11.17 -0.25 16.66
N LYS A 364 11.63 0.74 15.87
CA LYS A 364 11.08 2.12 15.88
C LYS A 364 10.00 2.35 14.84
N ILE A 365 9.68 1.32 14.05
CA ILE A 365 8.72 1.40 12.93
C ILE A 365 7.51 0.51 13.20
N ALA A 366 7.77 -0.71 13.66
CA ALA A 366 6.71 -1.69 13.91
C ALA A 366 5.70 -1.18 14.94
N ASN A 367 4.43 -1.23 14.57
CA ASN A 367 3.27 -0.80 15.38
C ASN A 367 3.17 0.73 15.62
N ASP A 368 3.85 1.54 14.80
CA ASP A 368 3.68 3.01 14.79
C ASP A 368 3.04 3.45 13.47
N GLU A 369 2.03 4.34 13.54
CA GLU A 369 1.27 4.81 12.38
C GLU A 369 1.55 6.29 12.11
N ARG A 370 1.79 6.62 10.84
CA ARG A 370 1.99 7.98 10.36
C ARG A 370 0.68 8.53 9.79
N LEU A 371 0.08 9.47 10.50
CA LEU A 371 -1.13 10.17 10.08
C LEU A 371 -0.80 11.38 9.18
N VAL A 372 -1.83 11.89 8.49
CA VAL A 372 -1.73 13.19 7.79
C VAL A 372 -1.54 14.29 8.83
N PRO A 373 -0.48 15.13 8.73
CA PRO A 373 -0.25 16.21 9.66
C PRO A 373 -1.45 17.15 9.78
N ARG A 374 -1.82 17.54 10.99
CA ARG A 374 -3.00 18.39 11.21
C ARG A 374 -2.92 19.71 10.45
N GLU A 375 -1.73 20.27 10.33
CA GLU A 375 -1.44 21.48 9.57
C GLU A 375 -1.61 21.33 8.06
N TRP A 376 -1.65 20.10 7.55
CA TRP A 376 -1.93 19.82 6.13
C TRP A 376 -3.43 19.61 5.85
N ILE A 377 -4.25 19.71 6.87
CA ILE A 377 -5.72 19.67 6.79
C ILE A 377 -6.22 21.10 7.07
N THR A 378 -7.17 21.58 6.27
CA THR A 378 -7.72 22.92 6.47
C THR A 378 -8.33 23.08 7.87
N LYS A 379 -8.46 24.32 8.34
CA LYS A 379 -8.99 24.61 9.67
C LYS A 379 -10.39 24.01 9.88
N GLU A 380 -11.20 24.06 8.83
CA GLU A 380 -12.57 23.52 8.80
C GLU A 380 -12.60 21.96 8.78
N GLY A 381 -11.48 21.31 8.51
CA GLY A 381 -11.38 19.84 8.47
C GLY A 381 -12.06 19.21 7.25
N THR A 382 -12.39 19.99 6.23
CA THR A 382 -13.13 19.53 5.04
C THR A 382 -12.34 19.58 3.74
N TYR A 383 -11.04 19.81 3.81
CA TYR A 383 -10.12 19.83 2.66
C TYR A 383 -8.67 19.69 3.10
N VAL A 384 -7.73 19.55 2.15
CA VAL A 384 -6.29 19.54 2.41
C VAL A 384 -5.62 20.82 1.90
N THR A 385 -4.45 21.15 2.45
CA THR A 385 -3.71 22.38 2.13
C THR A 385 -2.76 22.19 0.93
N SER A 386 -2.11 23.28 0.51
CA SER A 386 -1.11 23.28 -0.56
C SER A 386 0.13 22.44 -0.23
N GLU A 387 0.47 22.35 1.05
CA GLU A 387 1.61 21.54 1.53
C GLU A 387 1.37 20.04 1.25
N PHE A 388 0.13 19.57 1.47
CA PHE A 388 -0.25 18.21 1.09
C PHE A 388 -0.08 17.98 -0.41
N VAL A 389 -0.53 18.95 -1.25
CA VAL A 389 -0.38 18.85 -2.71
C VAL A 389 1.08 18.84 -3.13
N THR A 390 1.91 19.71 -2.54
CA THR A 390 3.36 19.75 -2.78
C THR A 390 4.02 18.41 -2.45
N TYR A 391 3.62 17.80 -1.34
CA TYR A 391 4.14 16.50 -0.93
C TYR A 391 3.77 15.38 -1.90
N VAL A 392 2.48 15.28 -2.31
CA VAL A 392 2.00 14.13 -3.07
C VAL A 392 2.24 14.23 -4.58
N ARG A 393 2.27 15.45 -5.15
CA ARG A 393 2.35 15.68 -6.59
C ARG A 393 3.57 15.03 -7.27
N PRO A 394 4.78 15.05 -6.72
CA PRO A 394 5.93 14.37 -7.33
C PRO A 394 5.75 12.85 -7.41
N LEU A 395 5.07 12.25 -6.43
CA LEU A 395 4.93 10.79 -6.32
C LEU A 395 4.03 10.17 -7.39
N ILE A 396 3.22 10.99 -8.08
CA ILE A 396 2.29 10.52 -9.12
C ILE A 396 2.83 10.70 -10.55
N GLN A 397 4.08 11.12 -10.70
CA GLN A 397 4.58 11.56 -12.01
C GLN A 397 4.96 10.40 -12.94
N GLY A 398 4.74 10.64 -14.22
CA GLY A 398 5.06 9.75 -15.33
C GLY A 398 4.13 8.54 -15.43
N ASP A 399 4.18 7.87 -16.56
CA ASP A 399 3.35 6.71 -16.87
C ASP A 399 4.19 5.46 -17.04
N VAL A 400 3.63 4.32 -16.61
CA VAL A 400 4.14 2.99 -16.89
C VAL A 400 3.09 2.27 -17.73
N SER A 401 3.31 2.25 -19.06
CA SER A 401 2.41 1.54 -19.96
C SER A 401 2.45 0.04 -19.69
N PRO A 402 1.31 -0.62 -19.49
CA PRO A 402 1.26 -2.07 -19.42
C PRO A 402 1.70 -2.70 -20.74
N ILE A 403 2.28 -3.90 -20.68
CA ILE A 403 2.57 -4.69 -21.88
C ILE A 403 1.26 -5.33 -22.31
N MET A 404 0.76 -4.96 -23.50
CA MET A 404 -0.54 -5.38 -23.99
C MET A 404 -0.42 -6.63 -24.88
N VAL A 405 -1.36 -7.55 -24.74
CA VAL A 405 -1.59 -8.67 -25.66
C VAL A 405 -3.09 -8.73 -25.94
N ASP A 406 -3.45 -8.73 -27.20
CA ASP A 406 -4.86 -8.73 -27.66
C ASP A 406 -5.73 -7.63 -27.01
N GLY A 407 -5.12 -6.45 -26.79
CA GLY A 407 -5.81 -5.29 -26.24
C GLY A 407 -5.95 -5.28 -24.70
N ILE A 408 -5.45 -6.30 -24.00
CA ILE A 408 -5.53 -6.44 -22.53
C ILE A 408 -4.11 -6.49 -21.93
N PRO A 409 -3.88 -5.91 -20.72
CA PRO A 409 -2.59 -6.02 -20.03
C PRO A 409 -2.18 -7.48 -19.80
N ARG A 410 -0.97 -7.84 -20.25
CA ARG A 410 -0.35 -9.11 -19.94
C ARG A 410 0.33 -9.03 -18.57
N HIS A 411 0.07 -10.02 -17.73
CA HIS A 411 0.69 -10.16 -16.43
C HIS A 411 1.59 -11.40 -16.36
N LEU A 412 2.59 -11.33 -15.49
CA LEU A 412 3.37 -12.52 -15.13
C LEU A 412 2.61 -13.27 -14.02
N TYR A 413 2.63 -14.58 -14.07
CA TYR A 413 2.05 -15.44 -13.03
C TYR A 413 2.99 -16.60 -12.69
N VAL A 414 2.89 -17.14 -11.48
CA VAL A 414 3.65 -18.31 -11.04
C VAL A 414 3.05 -19.55 -11.70
N LYS A 415 3.83 -20.22 -12.52
CA LYS A 415 3.40 -21.48 -13.13
C LYS A 415 3.19 -22.54 -12.05
N GLY A 416 2.08 -23.27 -12.10
CA GLY A 416 1.75 -24.27 -11.09
C GLY A 416 1.28 -23.67 -9.74
N PHE A 417 0.90 -22.38 -9.70
CA PHE A 417 0.48 -21.73 -8.45
C PHE A 417 -0.68 -22.45 -7.76
N GLN A 418 -1.66 -22.96 -8.53
CA GLN A 418 -2.78 -23.70 -7.97
C GLN A 418 -2.40 -25.06 -7.40
N GLU A 419 -1.32 -25.66 -7.90
CA GLU A 419 -0.79 -26.95 -7.39
C GLU A 419 0.00 -26.75 -6.08
N LEU A 420 0.37 -25.50 -5.76
CA LEU A 420 1.08 -25.12 -4.55
C LEU A 420 0.13 -24.68 -3.41
N LEU A 421 -1.17 -24.57 -3.69
CA LEU A 421 -2.19 -24.21 -2.71
C LEU A 421 -2.80 -25.44 -2.05
#